data_0bbef1d54e1b3e797a32d5540b7ee315
#
_entry.id   0bbef1d54e1b3e797a32d5540b7ee315
#
_cell.length_a   1.000
_cell.length_b   1.000
_cell.length_c   1.000
_cell.angle_alpha   90.00
_cell.angle_beta   90.00
_cell.angle_gamma   90.00
#
_symmetry.space_group_name_H-M   'P 1'
#
loop_
_entity.id
_entity.type
_entity.pdbx_description
1 polymer ?
#
loop_
_entity_poly.entity_id
_entity_poly.type
_entity_poly.pdbx_seq_one_letter_code
_entity_poly.pdbx_strand_id
1 'polypeptide(L)'
;MTEFARRLDGVRIAFDAAPGERPVVLVHGFASTAALTWVDSGWVRALGEAGRGAITPDLRGHGRSDKPHRAADYAPRQLAADLVAVLDTLGLEQVDLIGYSMGSRVVAALAQLAPERVRRLVLGGAGPLELFETWDLNAINRFVGSGDHPADPTIAAVLGPAIAAGADREALVACVQGVAGCTLDVPAGIPQLFVAGGADSIPAGVAALAAERGARYLELPGRTHLNALTAREFKQAALEFLA
;
A
#
# COMPACT_ATOMS: atom_id res chain seq x y z
N MET A 1 4.44 -13.31 -15.72
CA MET A 1 4.12 -14.62 -15.08
C MET A 1 4.16 -14.40 -13.59
N THR A 2 3.14 -14.86 -12.85
CA THR A 2 3.10 -14.67 -11.39
C THR A 2 4.11 -15.58 -10.70
N GLU A 3 4.94 -14.99 -9.87
CA GLU A 3 5.92 -15.66 -9.02
C GLU A 3 5.49 -15.60 -7.55
N PHE A 4 6.16 -16.36 -6.70
CA PHE A 4 5.86 -16.43 -5.27
C PHE A 4 7.14 -16.34 -4.43
N ALA A 5 7.20 -15.33 -3.56
CA ALA A 5 8.17 -15.30 -2.47
C ALA A 5 7.64 -16.11 -1.28
N ARG A 6 8.51 -16.89 -0.63
CA ARG A 6 8.16 -17.69 0.54
C ARG A 6 8.73 -17.07 1.82
N ARG A 7 7.87 -16.94 2.80
CA ARG A 7 8.24 -16.50 4.16
C ARG A 7 8.62 -17.69 5.04
N LEU A 8 9.37 -17.41 6.11
CA LEU A 8 9.71 -18.42 7.12
C LEU A 8 8.49 -18.98 7.87
N ASP A 9 7.42 -18.20 7.98
CA ASP A 9 6.13 -18.62 8.57
C ASP A 9 5.29 -19.47 7.60
N GLY A 10 5.80 -19.76 6.41
CA GLY A 10 5.15 -20.55 5.37
C GLY A 10 4.27 -19.76 4.42
N VAL A 11 3.96 -18.50 4.71
CA VAL A 11 3.11 -17.64 3.87
C VAL A 11 3.80 -17.38 2.52
N ARG A 12 3.02 -17.46 1.44
CA ARG A 12 3.46 -17.17 0.08
C ARG A 12 2.92 -15.82 -0.35
N ILE A 13 3.80 -14.99 -0.87
CA ILE A 13 3.48 -13.66 -1.41
C ILE A 13 3.57 -13.73 -2.93
N ALA A 14 2.45 -13.58 -3.61
CA ALA A 14 2.38 -13.51 -5.06
C ALA A 14 2.87 -12.15 -5.55
N PHE A 15 3.64 -12.12 -6.63
CA PHE A 15 4.03 -10.89 -7.27
C PHE A 15 4.22 -11.08 -8.77
N ASP A 16 4.07 -10.00 -9.53
CA ASP A 16 4.49 -9.94 -10.92
C ASP A 16 5.64 -8.94 -11.05
N ALA A 17 6.59 -9.25 -11.94
CA ALA A 17 7.71 -8.37 -12.27
C ALA A 17 7.68 -8.00 -13.75
N ALA A 18 7.62 -6.70 -14.03
CA ALA A 18 7.82 -6.15 -15.36
C ALA A 18 9.27 -5.70 -15.53
N PRO A 19 9.92 -6.02 -16.68
CA PRO A 19 11.31 -5.71 -16.91
C PRO A 19 11.58 -4.21 -17.00
N GLY A 20 12.79 -3.80 -16.71
CA GLY A 20 13.27 -2.41 -16.78
C GLY A 20 14.40 -2.18 -15.80
N GLU A 21 15.07 -1.04 -15.95
CA GLU A 21 16.16 -0.65 -15.06
C GLU A 21 15.62 -0.14 -13.72
N ARG A 22 16.42 -0.25 -12.65
CA ARG A 22 16.10 0.29 -11.31
C ARG A 22 14.63 0.08 -10.93
N PRO A 23 14.21 -1.17 -10.68
CA PRO A 23 12.81 -1.50 -10.49
C PRO A 23 12.20 -0.76 -9.31
N VAL A 24 10.90 -0.48 -9.43
CA VAL A 24 10.07 0.16 -8.41
C VAL A 24 9.10 -0.89 -7.86
N VAL A 25 9.05 -1.06 -6.55
CA VAL A 25 8.03 -1.90 -5.90
C VAL A 25 6.78 -1.05 -5.64
N LEU A 26 5.65 -1.51 -6.13
CA LEU A 26 4.36 -0.85 -6.08
C LEU A 26 3.44 -1.57 -5.09
N VAL A 27 3.13 -0.96 -3.96
CA VAL A 27 2.40 -1.57 -2.84
C VAL A 27 0.99 -1.01 -2.73
N HIS A 28 0.00 -1.88 -2.98
CA HIS A 28 -1.43 -1.50 -3.04
C HIS A 28 -2.04 -1.22 -1.67
N GLY A 29 -3.21 -0.59 -1.67
CA GLY A 29 -4.01 -0.29 -0.48
C GLY A 29 -4.83 -1.49 0.01
N PHE A 30 -5.50 -1.29 1.15
CA PHE A 30 -6.41 -2.26 1.75
C PHE A 30 -7.57 -2.60 0.81
N ALA A 31 -8.06 -3.84 0.90
CA ALA A 31 -9.20 -4.37 0.14
C ALA A 31 -9.05 -4.24 -1.40
N SER A 32 -7.79 -4.20 -1.90
CA SER A 32 -7.46 -4.10 -3.31
C SER A 32 -6.48 -5.21 -3.73
N THR A 33 -5.95 -5.13 -4.94
CA THR A 33 -4.94 -6.03 -5.48
C THR A 33 -3.89 -5.24 -6.27
N ALA A 34 -2.75 -5.87 -6.53
CA ALA A 34 -1.72 -5.31 -7.41
C ALA A 34 -2.26 -4.99 -8.81
N ALA A 35 -3.11 -5.86 -9.36
CA ALA A 35 -3.72 -5.67 -10.67
C ALA A 35 -4.59 -4.41 -10.70
N LEU A 36 -5.57 -4.32 -9.79
CA LEU A 36 -6.50 -3.18 -9.72
C LEU A 36 -5.79 -1.86 -9.47
N THR A 37 -4.83 -1.87 -8.51
CA THR A 37 -4.17 -0.63 -8.10
C THR A 37 -3.13 -0.17 -9.12
N TRP A 38 -2.35 -1.06 -9.71
CA TRP A 38 -1.14 -0.68 -10.44
C TRP A 38 -1.17 -0.98 -11.94
N VAL A 39 -1.81 -2.08 -12.35
CA VAL A 39 -1.89 -2.44 -13.76
C VAL A 39 -3.03 -1.68 -14.43
N ASP A 40 -4.25 -1.80 -13.90
CA ASP A 40 -5.45 -1.20 -14.50
C ASP A 40 -5.43 0.33 -14.45
N SER A 41 -4.79 0.90 -13.43
CA SER A 41 -4.56 2.35 -13.32
C SER A 41 -3.46 2.89 -14.24
N GLY A 42 -2.71 2.00 -14.91
CA GLY A 42 -1.65 2.34 -15.87
C GLY A 42 -0.31 2.75 -15.25
N TRP A 43 -0.04 2.46 -13.97
CA TRP A 43 1.25 2.74 -13.33
C TRP A 43 2.38 1.88 -13.89
N VAL A 44 2.15 0.56 -14.06
CA VAL A 44 3.15 -0.36 -14.64
C VAL A 44 3.54 0.11 -16.04
N ARG A 45 2.56 0.54 -16.85
CA ARG A 45 2.82 1.09 -18.18
C ARG A 45 3.65 2.38 -18.10
N ALA A 46 3.28 3.32 -17.21
CA ALA A 46 4.00 4.59 -17.08
C ALA A 46 5.46 4.41 -16.65
N LEU A 47 5.72 3.45 -15.75
CA LEU A 47 7.10 3.07 -15.38
C LEU A 47 7.85 2.46 -16.56
N GLY A 48 7.22 1.54 -17.30
CA GLY A 48 7.84 0.92 -18.48
C GLY A 48 8.17 1.93 -19.59
N GLU A 49 7.28 2.90 -19.86
CA GLU A 49 7.52 4.01 -20.78
C GLU A 49 8.70 4.90 -20.34
N ALA A 50 8.96 4.97 -19.02
CA ALA A 50 10.11 5.65 -18.44
C ALA A 50 11.37 4.75 -18.33
N GLY A 51 11.36 3.55 -18.90
CA GLY A 51 12.47 2.59 -18.85
C GLY A 51 12.67 1.91 -17.49
N ARG A 52 11.71 2.06 -16.56
CA ARG A 52 11.79 1.51 -15.20
C ARG A 52 11.09 0.14 -15.09
N GLY A 53 11.71 -0.77 -14.37
CA GLY A 53 11.05 -2.02 -13.98
C GLY A 53 9.96 -1.76 -12.94
N ALA A 54 8.96 -2.65 -12.86
CA ALA A 54 7.90 -2.60 -11.86
C ALA A 54 7.72 -3.97 -11.20
N ILE A 55 7.64 -4.00 -9.87
CA ILE A 55 7.35 -5.18 -9.07
C ILE A 55 6.05 -4.91 -8.33
N THR A 56 5.07 -5.76 -8.53
CA THR A 56 3.71 -5.56 -8.02
C THR A 56 3.28 -6.75 -7.15
N PRO A 57 3.64 -6.76 -5.85
CA PRO A 57 3.17 -7.81 -4.94
C PRO A 57 1.68 -7.61 -4.60
N ASP A 58 0.97 -8.71 -4.49
CA ASP A 58 -0.28 -8.77 -3.73
C ASP A 58 0.10 -8.92 -2.25
N LEU A 59 -0.33 -8.01 -1.39
CA LEU A 59 -0.09 -8.12 0.06
C LEU A 59 -0.74 -9.40 0.62
N ARG A 60 -0.18 -9.98 1.70
CA ARG A 60 -0.86 -11.08 2.41
C ARG A 60 -2.31 -10.69 2.72
N GLY A 61 -3.23 -11.63 2.67
CA GLY A 61 -4.67 -11.39 2.82
C GLY A 61 -5.37 -10.88 1.56
N HIS A 62 -4.62 -10.55 0.50
CA HIS A 62 -5.15 -9.94 -0.72
C HIS A 62 -4.75 -10.71 -1.97
N GLY A 63 -5.50 -10.49 -3.05
CA GLY A 63 -5.19 -11.01 -4.37
C GLY A 63 -4.84 -12.50 -4.39
N ARG A 64 -3.69 -12.84 -4.94
CA ARG A 64 -3.19 -14.21 -5.11
C ARG A 64 -2.28 -14.68 -3.97
N SER A 65 -1.93 -13.79 -3.03
CA SER A 65 -1.16 -14.15 -1.83
C SER A 65 -1.96 -14.98 -0.85
N ASP A 66 -1.26 -15.70 0.03
CA ASP A 66 -1.90 -16.46 1.10
C ASP A 66 -2.63 -15.54 2.09
N LYS A 67 -3.67 -16.09 2.74
CA LYS A 67 -4.66 -15.32 3.50
C LYS A 67 -4.79 -15.84 4.95
N PRO A 68 -3.78 -15.62 5.81
CA PRO A 68 -3.90 -15.98 7.22
C PRO A 68 -5.04 -15.18 7.89
N HIS A 69 -5.66 -15.76 8.92
CA HIS A 69 -6.84 -15.18 9.58
C HIS A 69 -6.56 -14.62 10.98
N ARG A 70 -5.30 -14.52 11.39
CA ARG A 70 -4.94 -13.96 12.69
C ARG A 70 -4.45 -12.52 12.55
N ALA A 71 -4.93 -11.60 13.38
CA ALA A 71 -4.52 -10.20 13.37
C ALA A 71 -2.98 -10.02 13.48
N ALA A 72 -2.32 -10.83 14.31
CA ALA A 72 -0.86 -10.78 14.47
C ALA A 72 -0.08 -11.04 13.18
N ASP A 73 -0.68 -11.75 12.22
CA ASP A 73 -0.05 -12.02 10.93
C ASP A 73 -0.02 -10.76 10.03
N TYR A 74 -0.80 -9.73 10.36
CA TYR A 74 -0.89 -8.47 9.63
C TYR A 74 -0.20 -7.28 10.32
N ALA A 75 0.55 -7.54 11.38
CA ALA A 75 1.34 -6.47 11.99
C ALA A 75 2.26 -5.82 10.93
N PRO A 76 2.48 -4.49 10.97
CA PRO A 76 3.25 -3.76 9.96
C PRO A 76 4.61 -4.39 9.66
N ARG A 77 5.27 -4.91 10.69
CA ARG A 77 6.55 -5.62 10.54
C ARG A 77 6.42 -6.91 9.72
N GLN A 78 5.30 -7.62 9.80
CA GLN A 78 5.06 -8.82 8.99
C GLN A 78 4.85 -8.46 7.52
N LEU A 79 4.03 -7.43 7.26
CA LEU A 79 3.81 -6.91 5.91
C LEU A 79 5.11 -6.38 5.28
N ALA A 80 5.93 -5.67 6.05
CA ALA A 80 7.24 -5.22 5.61
C ALA A 80 8.18 -6.39 5.28
N ALA A 81 8.21 -7.40 6.14
CA ALA A 81 9.06 -8.58 5.94
C ALA A 81 8.61 -9.44 4.74
N ASP A 82 7.33 -9.34 4.31
CA ASP A 82 6.87 -9.94 3.06
C ASP A 82 7.52 -9.28 1.85
N LEU A 83 7.61 -7.95 1.87
CA LEU A 83 8.29 -7.20 0.81
C LEU A 83 9.77 -7.53 0.77
N VAL A 84 10.44 -7.66 1.93
CA VAL A 84 11.84 -8.13 1.99
C VAL A 84 11.99 -9.49 1.31
N ALA A 85 11.09 -10.44 1.59
CA ALA A 85 11.13 -11.76 0.95
C ALA A 85 10.96 -11.68 -0.58
N VAL A 86 10.14 -10.75 -1.08
CA VAL A 86 10.02 -10.49 -2.52
C VAL A 86 11.35 -9.96 -3.09
N LEU A 87 11.98 -8.98 -2.41
CA LEU A 87 13.28 -8.43 -2.83
C LEU A 87 14.37 -9.51 -2.84
N ASP A 88 14.41 -10.36 -1.81
CA ASP A 88 15.40 -11.44 -1.69
C ASP A 88 15.18 -12.50 -2.78
N THR A 89 13.93 -12.84 -3.11
CA THR A 89 13.59 -13.77 -4.19
C THR A 89 14.10 -13.26 -5.55
N LEU A 90 14.09 -11.94 -5.74
CA LEU A 90 14.57 -11.30 -6.98
C LEU A 90 16.06 -10.92 -6.94
N GLY A 91 16.76 -11.14 -5.82
CA GLY A 91 18.17 -10.75 -5.67
C GLY A 91 18.41 -9.25 -5.69
N LEU A 92 17.42 -8.45 -5.28
CA LEU A 92 17.49 -6.98 -5.32
C LEU A 92 18.02 -6.46 -3.98
N GLU A 93 19.13 -5.76 -3.98
CA GLU A 93 19.70 -5.18 -2.76
C GLU A 93 18.97 -3.92 -2.32
N GLN A 94 18.63 -3.02 -3.24
CA GLN A 94 17.98 -1.75 -2.95
C GLN A 94 17.00 -1.35 -4.05
N VAL A 95 15.85 -0.79 -3.68
CA VAL A 95 14.77 -0.40 -4.60
C VAL A 95 14.17 0.97 -4.25
N ASP A 96 13.45 1.53 -5.22
CA ASP A 96 12.46 2.58 -4.98
C ASP A 96 11.11 1.95 -4.63
N LEU A 97 10.32 2.64 -3.81
CA LEU A 97 9.01 2.17 -3.37
C LEU A 97 7.94 3.21 -3.63
N ILE A 98 6.79 2.76 -4.12
CA ILE A 98 5.56 3.55 -4.17
C ILE A 98 4.49 2.78 -3.40
N GLY A 99 3.96 3.39 -2.34
CA GLY A 99 2.80 2.88 -1.61
C GLY A 99 1.57 3.76 -1.84
N TYR A 100 0.38 3.16 -1.79
CA TYR A 100 -0.86 3.90 -1.81
C TYR A 100 -1.77 3.50 -0.64
N SER A 101 -2.32 4.49 0.09
CA SER A 101 -3.19 4.26 1.24
C SER A 101 -2.50 3.38 2.30
N MET A 102 -3.07 2.24 2.68
CA MET A 102 -2.42 1.25 3.54
C MET A 102 -1.03 0.85 3.02
N GLY A 103 -0.85 0.74 1.69
CA GLY A 103 0.45 0.43 1.10
C GLY A 103 1.54 1.43 1.43
N SER A 104 1.20 2.72 1.63
CA SER A 104 2.15 3.73 2.10
C SER A 104 2.69 3.41 3.49
N ARG A 105 1.86 2.87 4.39
CA ARG A 105 2.28 2.43 5.72
C ARG A 105 3.16 1.19 5.67
N VAL A 106 2.85 0.27 4.75
CA VAL A 106 3.65 -0.94 4.55
C VAL A 106 5.05 -0.61 4.03
N VAL A 107 5.18 0.33 3.07
CA VAL A 107 6.50 0.75 2.59
C VAL A 107 7.26 1.57 3.65
N ALA A 108 6.57 2.35 4.48
CA ALA A 108 7.18 3.02 5.63
C ALA A 108 7.69 2.00 6.66
N ALA A 109 6.91 0.96 6.94
CA ALA A 109 7.33 -0.13 7.82
C ALA A 109 8.54 -0.93 7.25
N LEU A 110 8.61 -1.09 5.92
CA LEU A 110 9.81 -1.67 5.28
C LEU A 110 11.03 -0.77 5.49
N ALA A 111 10.87 0.54 5.33
CA ALA A 111 11.95 1.49 5.56
C ALA A 111 12.45 1.48 7.02
N GLN A 112 11.57 1.22 7.98
CA GLN A 112 11.98 1.02 9.39
C GLN A 112 12.67 -0.33 9.62
N LEU A 113 12.19 -1.40 8.97
CA LEU A 113 12.70 -2.75 9.15
C LEU A 113 14.07 -2.95 8.51
N ALA A 114 14.27 -2.40 7.31
CA ALA A 114 15.44 -2.58 6.46
C ALA A 114 15.72 -1.29 5.64
N PRO A 115 16.16 -0.21 6.30
CA PRO A 115 16.37 1.08 5.64
C PRO A 115 17.39 1.02 4.49
N GLU A 116 18.37 0.14 4.58
CA GLU A 116 19.38 -0.11 3.54
C GLU A 116 18.79 -0.64 2.23
N ARG A 117 17.61 -1.25 2.29
CA ARG A 117 16.91 -1.80 1.12
C ARG A 117 16.11 -0.73 0.36
N VAL A 118 16.01 0.49 0.92
CA VAL A 118 15.13 1.54 0.41
C VAL A 118 15.93 2.75 -0.05
N ARG A 119 15.79 3.11 -1.33
CA ARG A 119 16.46 4.28 -1.89
C ARG A 119 15.59 5.53 -1.79
N ARG A 120 14.34 5.47 -2.20
CA ARG A 120 13.36 6.57 -2.19
C ARG A 120 11.97 6.04 -1.94
N LEU A 121 11.11 6.85 -1.32
CA LEU A 121 9.72 6.54 -1.01
C LEU A 121 8.75 7.54 -1.63
N VAL A 122 7.73 7.03 -2.32
CA VAL A 122 6.54 7.79 -2.70
C VAL A 122 5.36 7.27 -1.90
N LEU A 123 4.71 8.15 -1.16
CA LEU A 123 3.67 7.85 -0.18
C LEU A 123 2.38 8.56 -0.60
N GLY A 124 1.49 7.83 -1.29
CA GLY A 124 0.22 8.36 -1.79
C GLY A 124 -0.97 8.02 -0.89
N GLY A 125 -1.89 8.97 -0.70
CA GLY A 125 -3.18 8.74 -0.04
C GLY A 125 -3.09 8.30 1.43
N ALA A 126 -2.03 8.65 2.15
CA ALA A 126 -1.84 8.35 3.56
C ALA A 126 -1.37 9.59 4.33
N GLY A 127 -1.81 9.71 5.57
CA GLY A 127 -1.47 10.80 6.48
C GLY A 127 -1.06 10.30 7.87
N PRO A 128 -0.83 11.21 8.82
CA PRO A 128 -0.39 10.85 10.17
C PRO A 128 -1.41 9.96 10.91
N LEU A 129 -2.71 10.16 10.65
CA LEU A 129 -3.76 9.36 11.28
C LEU A 129 -4.03 8.09 10.47
N GLU A 130 -4.21 6.98 11.17
CA GLU A 130 -4.51 5.69 10.58
C GLU A 130 -6.05 5.47 10.53
N LEU A 131 -6.57 5.09 9.35
CA LEU A 131 -8.01 5.00 9.11
C LEU A 131 -8.68 3.96 10.01
N PHE A 132 -8.07 2.79 10.18
CA PHE A 132 -8.69 1.65 10.86
C PHE A 132 -8.77 1.82 12.38
N GLU A 133 -7.96 2.71 12.97
CA GLU A 133 -8.01 3.02 14.39
C GLU A 133 -9.39 3.56 14.81
N THR A 134 -10.08 4.22 13.88
CA THR A 134 -11.42 4.80 14.12
C THR A 134 -12.56 3.85 13.78
N TRP A 135 -12.30 2.69 13.19
CA TRP A 135 -13.32 1.76 12.74
C TRP A 135 -13.88 0.91 13.88
N ASP A 136 -15.21 0.79 13.95
CA ASP A 136 -15.88 -0.14 14.88
C ASP A 136 -15.67 -1.59 14.41
N LEU A 137 -14.77 -2.30 15.08
CA LEU A 137 -14.45 -3.71 14.79
C LEU A 137 -15.68 -4.63 14.94
N ASN A 138 -16.62 -4.32 15.84
CA ASN A 138 -17.85 -5.10 15.97
C ASN A 138 -18.75 -4.89 14.75
N ALA A 139 -18.84 -3.64 14.24
CA ALA A 139 -19.59 -3.36 13.02
C ALA A 139 -18.97 -4.07 11.80
N ILE A 140 -17.63 -4.10 11.69
CA ILE A 140 -16.92 -4.82 10.64
C ILE A 140 -17.23 -6.33 10.72
N ASN A 141 -17.13 -6.93 11.91
CA ASN A 141 -17.40 -8.36 12.10
C ASN A 141 -18.86 -8.72 11.75
N ARG A 142 -19.83 -7.89 12.11
CA ARG A 142 -21.23 -8.09 11.71
C ARG A 142 -21.40 -7.98 10.20
N PHE A 143 -20.85 -6.95 9.57
CA PHE A 143 -20.95 -6.76 8.12
C PHE A 143 -20.33 -7.94 7.34
N VAL A 144 -19.16 -8.37 7.77
CA VAL A 144 -18.45 -9.50 7.14
C VAL A 144 -19.17 -10.82 7.37
N GLY A 145 -19.72 -11.04 8.58
CA GLY A 145 -20.38 -12.31 8.97
C GLY A 145 -21.82 -12.43 8.47
N SER A 146 -22.66 -11.42 8.74
CA SER A 146 -24.10 -11.46 8.44
C SER A 146 -24.52 -10.58 7.25
N GLY A 147 -23.65 -9.69 6.78
CA GLY A 147 -23.97 -8.71 5.75
C GLY A 147 -24.70 -7.47 6.29
N ASP A 148 -24.82 -7.33 7.62
CA ASP A 148 -25.44 -6.15 8.23
C ASP A 148 -24.64 -4.89 7.89
N HIS A 149 -25.30 -3.93 7.24
CA HIS A 149 -24.62 -2.69 6.86
C HIS A 149 -24.17 -1.91 8.10
N PRO A 150 -22.88 -1.54 8.18
CA PRO A 150 -22.39 -0.71 9.28
C PRO A 150 -22.99 0.69 9.21
N ALA A 151 -23.12 1.34 10.38
CA ALA A 151 -23.56 2.73 10.46
C ALA A 151 -22.55 3.69 9.79
N ASP A 152 -21.26 3.35 9.80
CA ASP A 152 -20.25 4.08 9.06
C ASP A 152 -20.26 3.64 7.59
N PRO A 153 -20.66 4.52 6.65
CA PRO A 153 -20.71 4.20 5.23
C PRO A 153 -19.33 3.91 4.64
N THR A 154 -18.25 4.39 5.26
CA THR A 154 -16.88 4.18 4.78
C THR A 154 -16.50 2.72 4.83
N ILE A 155 -16.89 2.02 5.91
CA ILE A 155 -16.63 0.57 6.07
C ILE A 155 -17.27 -0.21 4.92
N ALA A 156 -18.55 0.04 4.64
CA ALA A 156 -19.27 -0.62 3.55
C ALA A 156 -18.71 -0.25 2.17
N ALA A 157 -18.35 1.01 1.97
CA ALA A 157 -17.79 1.48 0.69
C ALA A 157 -16.42 0.86 0.39
N VAL A 158 -15.60 0.60 1.42
CA VAL A 158 -14.28 -0.01 1.25
C VAL A 158 -14.37 -1.54 1.14
N LEU A 159 -15.09 -2.20 2.05
CA LEU A 159 -15.15 -3.66 2.11
C LEU A 159 -16.12 -4.28 1.09
N GLY A 160 -17.25 -3.61 0.81
CA GLY A 160 -18.30 -4.16 -0.04
C GLY A 160 -17.83 -4.60 -1.42
N PRO A 161 -17.15 -3.76 -2.20
CA PRO A 161 -16.64 -4.12 -3.52
C PRO A 161 -15.64 -5.29 -3.48
N ALA A 162 -14.75 -5.32 -2.50
CA ALA A 162 -13.77 -6.40 -2.35
C ALA A 162 -14.45 -7.74 -2.02
N ILE A 163 -15.42 -7.72 -1.09
CA ILE A 163 -16.21 -8.91 -0.73
C ILE A 163 -17.02 -9.41 -1.94
N ALA A 164 -17.64 -8.51 -2.69
CA ALA A 164 -18.37 -8.85 -3.91
C ALA A 164 -17.47 -9.46 -4.98
N ALA A 165 -16.19 -9.04 -5.04
CA ALA A 165 -15.17 -9.61 -5.92
C ALA A 165 -14.55 -10.90 -5.39
N GLY A 166 -15.03 -11.46 -4.27
CA GLY A 166 -14.58 -12.74 -3.71
C GLY A 166 -13.36 -12.64 -2.79
N ALA A 167 -13.06 -11.46 -2.23
CA ALA A 167 -12.01 -11.35 -1.23
C ALA A 167 -12.31 -12.18 0.02
N ASP A 168 -11.25 -12.70 0.64
CA ASP A 168 -11.36 -13.47 1.88
C ASP A 168 -11.76 -12.54 3.05
N ARG A 169 -12.97 -12.75 3.55
CA ARG A 169 -13.59 -11.86 4.55
C ARG A 169 -12.83 -11.89 5.87
N GLU A 170 -12.42 -13.07 6.33
CA GLU A 170 -11.70 -13.21 7.61
C GLU A 170 -10.31 -12.62 7.53
N ALA A 171 -9.63 -12.77 6.40
CA ALA A 171 -8.34 -12.13 6.15
C ALA A 171 -8.44 -10.59 6.15
N LEU A 172 -9.51 -10.03 5.55
CA LEU A 172 -9.73 -8.57 5.59
C LEU A 172 -9.95 -8.06 7.01
N VAL A 173 -10.75 -8.76 7.83
CA VAL A 173 -10.95 -8.40 9.24
C VAL A 173 -9.64 -8.50 10.02
N ALA A 174 -8.90 -9.59 9.86
CA ALA A 174 -7.60 -9.78 10.49
C ALA A 174 -6.59 -8.69 10.08
N CYS A 175 -6.63 -8.26 8.81
CA CYS A 175 -5.80 -7.17 8.30
C CYS A 175 -6.13 -5.84 8.99
N VAL A 176 -7.42 -5.46 9.07
CA VAL A 176 -7.83 -4.24 9.79
C VAL A 176 -7.32 -4.25 11.22
N GLN A 177 -7.52 -5.37 11.95
CA GLN A 177 -7.08 -5.51 13.34
C GLN A 177 -5.56 -5.44 13.50
N GLY A 178 -4.81 -6.01 12.56
CA GLY A 178 -3.35 -6.08 12.63
C GLY A 178 -2.64 -4.77 12.24
N VAL A 179 -3.30 -3.93 11.42
CA VAL A 179 -2.74 -2.67 10.91
C VAL A 179 -3.23 -1.46 11.71
N ALA A 180 -4.33 -1.59 12.47
CA ALA A 180 -4.88 -0.49 13.26
C ALA A 180 -3.82 0.14 14.18
N GLY A 181 -3.75 1.48 14.20
CA GLY A 181 -2.76 2.23 14.97
C GLY A 181 -1.33 2.24 14.38
N CYS A 182 -1.14 1.70 13.18
CA CYS A 182 0.16 1.73 12.51
C CYS A 182 0.57 3.16 12.13
N THR A 183 1.75 3.58 12.55
CA THR A 183 2.32 4.89 12.23
C THR A 183 2.81 4.98 10.78
N LEU A 184 3.01 6.20 10.29
CA LEU A 184 3.59 6.47 8.96
C LEU A 184 5.03 6.98 9.12
N ASP A 185 5.81 6.39 10.03
CA ASP A 185 7.17 6.84 10.31
C ASP A 185 8.16 6.28 9.28
N VAL A 186 9.07 7.15 8.84
CA VAL A 186 10.17 6.80 7.94
C VAL A 186 11.48 7.28 8.56
N PRO A 187 12.54 6.47 8.57
CA PRO A 187 13.84 6.88 9.08
C PRO A 187 14.37 8.14 8.39
N ALA A 188 15.09 8.96 9.14
CA ALA A 188 15.77 10.12 8.58
C ALA A 188 16.77 9.71 7.49
N GLY A 189 16.95 10.56 6.48
CA GLY A 189 17.91 10.33 5.39
C GLY A 189 17.32 9.61 4.17
N ILE A 190 16.15 8.96 4.26
CA ILE A 190 15.47 8.41 3.10
C ILE A 190 14.61 9.51 2.45
N PRO A 191 14.85 9.87 1.19
CA PRO A 191 14.04 10.88 0.49
C PRO A 191 12.59 10.44 0.34
N GLN A 192 11.64 11.35 0.60
CA GLN A 192 10.21 11.09 0.60
C GLN A 192 9.45 12.08 -0.28
N LEU A 193 8.45 11.58 -1.01
CA LEU A 193 7.43 12.38 -1.69
C LEU A 193 6.06 11.94 -1.16
N PHE A 194 5.34 12.86 -0.53
CA PHE A 194 3.94 12.66 -0.16
C PHE A 194 3.01 13.21 -1.24
N VAL A 195 1.96 12.46 -1.55
CA VAL A 195 0.94 12.87 -2.54
C VAL A 195 -0.46 12.64 -1.97
N ALA A 196 -1.30 13.67 -2.02
CA ALA A 196 -2.67 13.61 -1.55
C ALA A 196 -3.65 14.26 -2.52
N GLY A 197 -4.87 13.74 -2.58
CA GLY A 197 -5.97 14.42 -3.25
C GLY A 197 -6.50 15.57 -2.40
N GLY A 198 -6.73 16.74 -3.01
CA GLY A 198 -7.28 17.91 -2.29
C GLY A 198 -8.72 17.72 -1.79
N ALA A 199 -9.46 16.73 -2.31
CA ALA A 199 -10.79 16.32 -1.84
C ALA A 199 -10.76 14.97 -1.09
N ASP A 200 -9.57 14.49 -0.68
CA ASP A 200 -9.36 13.26 0.07
C ASP A 200 -9.18 13.59 1.56
N SER A 201 -10.07 13.12 2.41
CA SER A 201 -10.00 13.32 3.86
C SER A 201 -9.07 12.32 4.58
N ILE A 202 -8.72 11.20 3.95
CA ILE A 202 -7.90 10.14 4.57
C ILE A 202 -6.49 10.64 4.91
N PRO A 203 -5.75 11.34 4.00
CA PRO A 203 -4.42 11.83 4.30
C PRO A 203 -4.42 13.17 5.07
N ALA A 204 -5.48 13.48 5.83
CA ALA A 204 -5.54 14.72 6.60
C ALA A 204 -4.27 14.94 7.44
N GLY A 205 -3.72 16.16 7.41
CA GLY A 205 -2.48 16.51 8.11
C GLY A 205 -1.18 16.13 7.40
N VAL A 206 -1.23 15.47 6.23
CA VAL A 206 -0.01 15.02 5.52
C VAL A 206 0.89 16.17 5.06
N ALA A 207 0.33 17.33 4.70
CA ALA A 207 1.12 18.52 4.33
C ALA A 207 2.01 18.99 5.48
N ALA A 208 1.46 19.03 6.70
CA ALA A 208 2.20 19.37 7.90
C ALA A 208 3.29 18.33 8.21
N LEU A 209 2.95 17.05 8.12
CA LEU A 209 3.90 15.95 8.29
C LEU A 209 5.06 16.02 7.29
N ALA A 210 4.76 16.29 6.02
CA ALA A 210 5.78 16.44 4.99
C ALA A 210 6.73 17.63 5.29
N ALA A 211 6.16 18.76 5.70
CA ALA A 211 6.94 19.94 6.08
C ALA A 211 7.84 19.67 7.30
N GLU A 212 7.33 19.02 8.33
CA GLU A 212 8.09 18.63 9.53
C GLU A 212 9.29 17.75 9.17
N ARG A 213 9.15 16.87 8.20
CA ARG A 213 10.19 15.93 7.75
C ARG A 213 11.11 16.49 6.67
N GLY A 214 10.89 17.72 6.19
CA GLY A 214 11.61 18.28 5.04
C GLY A 214 11.38 17.47 3.76
N ALA A 215 10.26 16.74 3.66
CA ALA A 215 9.89 15.93 2.52
C ALA A 215 9.18 16.77 1.44
N ARG A 216 9.18 16.25 0.20
CA ARG A 216 8.36 16.84 -0.87
C ARG A 216 6.88 16.53 -0.65
N TYR A 217 6.01 17.46 -0.99
CA TYR A 217 4.57 17.30 -0.95
C TYR A 217 3.92 17.77 -2.24
N LEU A 218 2.97 16.99 -2.74
CA LEU A 218 2.13 17.34 -3.88
C LEU A 218 0.65 17.16 -3.50
N GLU A 219 -0.11 18.24 -3.54
CA GLU A 219 -1.56 18.19 -3.51
C GLU A 219 -2.10 18.10 -4.94
N LEU A 220 -3.09 17.24 -5.14
CA LEU A 220 -3.82 17.08 -6.40
C LEU A 220 -5.19 17.73 -6.26
N PRO A 221 -5.41 18.98 -6.72
CA PRO A 221 -6.65 19.72 -6.49
C PRO A 221 -7.88 18.96 -6.96
N GLY A 222 -8.92 18.90 -6.11
CA GLY A 222 -10.21 18.26 -6.41
C GLY A 222 -10.18 16.74 -6.57
N ARG A 223 -9.04 16.08 -6.37
CA ARG A 223 -8.96 14.61 -6.44
C ARG A 223 -9.38 13.98 -5.11
N THR A 224 -10.18 12.93 -5.23
CA THR A 224 -10.59 12.05 -4.11
C THR A 224 -9.56 10.95 -3.90
N HIS A 225 -9.72 10.14 -2.84
CA HIS A 225 -8.85 9.00 -2.55
C HIS A 225 -8.66 8.05 -3.74
N LEU A 226 -9.73 7.72 -4.44
CA LEU A 226 -9.67 6.77 -5.56
C LEU A 226 -9.10 7.37 -6.84
N ASN A 227 -9.50 8.59 -7.20
CA ASN A 227 -9.09 9.17 -8.48
C ASN A 227 -7.75 9.91 -8.44
N ALA A 228 -7.19 10.19 -7.24
CA ALA A 228 -5.84 10.68 -7.08
C ALA A 228 -4.80 9.66 -7.58
N LEU A 229 -5.02 8.37 -7.31
CA LEU A 229 -4.15 7.28 -7.76
C LEU A 229 -3.94 7.27 -9.29
N THR A 230 -5.00 7.57 -10.05
CA THR A 230 -4.97 7.53 -11.52
C THR A 230 -4.50 8.83 -12.16
N ALA A 231 -4.29 9.89 -11.36
CA ALA A 231 -3.93 11.22 -11.86
C ALA A 231 -2.58 11.19 -12.61
N ARG A 232 -2.55 11.84 -13.76
CA ARG A 232 -1.33 11.97 -14.56
C ARG A 232 -0.25 12.73 -13.80
N GLU A 233 -0.66 13.77 -13.10
CA GLU A 233 0.20 14.63 -12.28
C GLU A 233 0.90 13.85 -11.18
N PHE A 234 0.22 12.89 -10.56
CA PHE A 234 0.83 12.00 -9.59
C PHE A 234 1.92 11.14 -10.22
N LYS A 235 1.61 10.48 -11.34
CA LYS A 235 2.57 9.62 -12.04
C LYS A 235 3.80 10.41 -12.47
N GLN A 236 3.60 11.60 -13.04
CA GLN A 236 4.69 12.46 -13.46
C GLN A 236 5.59 12.87 -12.28
N ALA A 237 5.01 13.38 -11.19
CA ALA A 237 5.76 13.79 -10.01
C ALA A 237 6.54 12.64 -9.36
N ALA A 238 5.94 11.44 -9.32
CA ALA A 238 6.62 10.24 -8.82
C ALA A 238 7.80 9.85 -9.71
N LEU A 239 7.63 9.82 -11.03
CA LEU A 239 8.70 9.50 -11.97
C LEU A 239 9.86 10.52 -11.90
N GLU A 240 9.55 11.81 -11.83
CA GLU A 240 10.55 12.88 -11.65
C GLU A 240 11.29 12.75 -10.32
N PHE A 241 10.58 12.38 -9.26
CA PHE A 241 11.18 12.19 -7.93
C PHE A 241 12.10 10.97 -7.88
N LEU A 242 11.77 9.91 -8.61
CA LEU A 242 12.51 8.65 -8.64
C LEU A 242 13.65 8.63 -9.69
N ALA A 243 13.77 9.61 -10.52
CA ALA A 243 14.85 9.76 -11.53
C ALA A 243 16.26 10.02 -10.89
#